data_c25f9e22ba39326a8ed5041b680ed722
#
_entry.id   c25f9e22ba39326a8ed5041b680ed722
#
_cell.length_a   1.000
_cell.length_b   1.000
_cell.length_c   1.000
_cell.angle_alpha   90.00
_cell.angle_beta   90.00
_cell.angle_gamma   90.00
#
_symmetry.space_group_name_H-M   'P 1'
#
loop_
_entity.id
_entity.type
_entity.pdbx_description
1 polymer ?
#
loop_
_entity_poly.entity_id
_entity_poly.type
_entity_poly.pdbx_seq_one_letter_code
_entity_poly.pdbx_strand_id
1 'polypeptide(L)'
;MKMKAMKTIQIWMLAAILVCGISFTSCDRADNPTGESTVTEFQHELDQALSWAQVYGPPTQTLAEEVAARHKGKTTPLNYKTRESTERKCITDNSRPFELKDLARTTVLCEYDSIRKVIDDVTATATERGIFGRYRHQTSDRGYWGDLFNLKFQYLYTEIQVKSYRNYYAANPEDICRPVLGDSLYNVIHTESGVEPGLSHFYYEIIRADTTSEATREYYKKLCIEYHSHFDPDYVD
;
A
#
# COMPACT_ATOMS: atom_id res chain seq x y z
N MET A 1 -13.15 14.98 29.46
CA MET A 1 -11.75 15.07 29.90
C MET A 1 -10.88 13.88 29.41
N LYS A 2 -11.30 13.13 28.37
CA LYS A 2 -10.55 11.95 27.83
C LYS A 2 -9.81 12.20 26.49
N MET A 3 -10.10 13.29 25.77
CA MET A 3 -9.51 13.55 24.45
C MET A 3 -8.10 14.19 24.45
N LYS A 4 -7.64 14.78 25.55
CA LYS A 4 -6.30 15.38 25.62
C LYS A 4 -5.15 14.38 25.81
N ALA A 5 -5.43 13.19 26.33
CA ALA A 5 -4.42 12.16 26.57
C ALA A 5 -3.97 11.42 25.29
N MET A 6 -4.84 11.31 24.28
CA MET A 6 -4.51 10.62 23.04
C MET A 6 -3.51 11.38 22.14
N LYS A 7 -3.58 12.73 22.12
CA LYS A 7 -2.65 13.55 21.30
C LYS A 7 -1.20 13.50 21.79
N THR A 8 -0.99 13.26 23.07
CA THR A 8 0.37 13.20 23.67
C THR A 8 1.07 11.86 23.39
N ILE A 9 0.31 10.79 23.23
CA ILE A 9 0.87 9.45 22.93
C ILE A 9 1.38 9.37 21.49
N GLN A 10 0.73 10.05 20.54
CA GLN A 10 1.16 10.06 19.12
C GLN A 10 2.53 10.72 18.91
N ILE A 11 2.90 11.71 19.72
CA ILE A 11 4.17 12.45 19.58
C ILE A 11 5.37 11.63 20.10
N TRP A 12 5.17 10.75 21.08
CA TRP A 12 6.27 9.96 21.67
C TRP A 12 6.58 8.67 20.92
N MET A 13 5.67 8.12 20.12
CA MET A 13 5.94 6.92 19.31
C MET A 13 6.78 7.20 18.06
N LEU A 14 6.78 8.41 17.54
CA LEU A 14 7.66 8.79 16.41
C LEU A 14 9.14 8.95 16.81
N ALA A 15 9.43 9.09 18.10
CA ALA A 15 10.81 9.28 18.60
C ALA A 15 11.54 7.96 18.95
N ALA A 16 10.81 6.83 19.07
CA ALA A 16 11.38 5.55 19.53
C ALA A 16 11.96 4.67 18.41
N ILE A 17 11.79 5.05 17.14
CA ILE A 17 12.28 4.25 15.99
C ILE A 17 13.74 4.60 15.61
N LEU A 18 14.34 5.60 16.25
CA LEU A 18 15.64 6.13 15.80
C LEU A 18 16.88 5.65 16.59
N VAL A 19 16.77 4.71 17.53
CA VAL A 19 17.95 4.23 18.29
C VAL A 19 17.90 2.71 18.46
N CYS A 20 18.18 1.97 17.41
CA CYS A 20 18.80 0.66 17.51
C CYS A 20 19.98 0.62 16.53
N GLY A 21 21.05 1.28 16.91
CA GLY A 21 22.35 1.07 16.30
C GLY A 21 22.83 -0.35 16.63
N ILE A 22 22.79 -1.24 15.65
CA ILE A 22 23.44 -2.54 15.75
C ILE A 22 24.93 -2.30 15.54
N SER A 23 25.68 -2.31 16.63
CA SER A 23 27.13 -2.36 16.58
C SER A 23 27.56 -3.74 16.08
N PHE A 24 27.99 -3.82 14.84
CA PHE A 24 28.71 -4.98 14.35
C PHE A 24 30.12 -4.99 14.94
N THR A 25 30.34 -5.82 15.95
CA THR A 25 31.69 -6.18 16.36
C THR A 25 32.31 -7.05 15.25
N SER A 26 33.36 -6.50 14.65
CA SER A 26 34.25 -7.20 13.72
C SER A 26 34.84 -8.42 14.43
N CYS A 27 34.50 -9.61 13.96
CA CYS A 27 35.35 -10.80 14.14
C CYS A 27 36.07 -11.04 12.83
N ASP A 28 37.35 -10.79 12.83
CA ASP A 28 38.26 -11.23 11.78
C ASP A 28 38.09 -12.72 11.52
N ARG A 29 37.65 -13.05 10.32
CA ARG A 29 37.82 -14.38 9.74
C ARG A 29 38.12 -14.26 8.25
N ALA A 30 39.22 -14.86 7.89
CA ALA A 30 39.84 -14.90 6.59
C ALA A 30 38.91 -15.11 5.40
N ASP A 31 39.22 -14.36 4.35
CA ASP A 31 39.05 -14.58 2.93
C ASP A 31 37.91 -15.54 2.49
N ASN A 32 36.75 -14.93 2.20
CA ASN A 32 35.80 -15.52 1.28
C ASN A 32 35.33 -14.44 0.31
N PRO A 33 35.81 -14.39 -0.95
CA PRO A 33 35.46 -13.33 -1.92
C PRO A 33 34.02 -13.37 -2.43
N THR A 34 33.19 -14.28 -1.91
CA THR A 34 31.81 -14.47 -2.38
C THR A 34 30.80 -13.51 -1.77
N GLY A 35 31.04 -12.91 -0.60
CA GLY A 35 30.08 -12.03 0.09
C GLY A 35 29.98 -10.62 -0.52
N GLU A 36 31.08 -10.05 -0.93
CA GLU A 36 31.14 -8.68 -1.48
C GLU A 36 30.53 -8.61 -2.89
N SER A 37 30.71 -9.66 -3.68
CA SER A 37 30.11 -9.80 -5.02
C SER A 37 28.59 -9.86 -4.99
N THR A 38 27.99 -10.57 -4.04
CA THR A 38 26.52 -10.73 -3.93
C THR A 38 25.80 -9.47 -3.45
N VAL A 39 26.42 -8.71 -2.54
CA VAL A 39 25.87 -7.42 -2.08
C VAL A 39 25.89 -6.40 -3.21
N THR A 40 26.97 -6.34 -3.99
CA THR A 40 27.09 -5.43 -5.14
C THR A 40 26.08 -5.78 -6.23
N GLU A 41 25.85 -7.06 -6.51
CA GLU A 41 24.85 -7.52 -7.48
C GLU A 41 23.44 -7.14 -7.05
N PHE A 42 23.06 -7.38 -5.80
CA PHE A 42 21.75 -6.98 -5.27
C PHE A 42 21.52 -5.47 -5.36
N GLN A 43 22.51 -4.65 -4.99
CA GLN A 43 22.41 -3.20 -5.06
C GLN A 43 22.24 -2.72 -6.51
N HIS A 44 22.94 -3.33 -7.45
CA HIS A 44 22.79 -3.03 -8.87
C HIS A 44 21.39 -3.38 -9.40
N GLU A 45 20.86 -4.56 -9.04
CA GLU A 45 19.49 -4.94 -9.38
C GLU A 45 18.44 -3.99 -8.78
N LEU A 46 18.66 -3.56 -7.54
CA LEU A 46 17.79 -2.62 -6.88
C LEU A 46 17.74 -1.28 -7.62
N ASP A 47 18.90 -0.73 -8.01
CA ASP A 47 18.99 0.50 -8.78
C ASP A 47 18.29 0.37 -10.14
N GLN A 48 18.49 -0.74 -10.82
CA GLN A 48 17.82 -1.02 -12.09
C GLN A 48 16.29 -1.13 -11.91
N ALA A 49 15.81 -1.87 -10.92
CA ALA A 49 14.40 -2.05 -10.66
C ALA A 49 13.71 -0.71 -10.33
N LEU A 50 14.33 0.12 -9.48
CA LEU A 50 13.83 1.45 -9.17
C LEU A 50 13.84 2.38 -10.41
N SER A 51 14.86 2.29 -11.25
CA SER A 51 14.93 3.03 -12.52
C SER A 51 13.80 2.60 -13.47
N TRP A 52 13.58 1.30 -13.64
CA TRP A 52 12.48 0.81 -14.47
C TRP A 52 11.10 1.16 -13.91
N ALA A 53 10.96 1.26 -12.59
CA ALA A 53 9.72 1.75 -11.98
C ALA A 53 9.41 3.20 -12.42
N GLN A 54 10.42 4.06 -12.54
CA GLN A 54 10.26 5.43 -13.08
C GLN A 54 9.84 5.44 -14.55
N VAL A 55 10.27 4.47 -15.34
CA VAL A 55 9.90 4.35 -16.77
C VAL A 55 8.46 3.86 -16.94
N TYR A 56 8.07 2.83 -16.16
CA TYR A 56 6.76 2.18 -16.32
C TYR A 56 5.65 2.75 -15.42
N GLY A 57 6.00 3.59 -14.46
CA GLY A 57 5.03 4.30 -13.64
C GLY A 57 4.11 5.22 -14.45
N PRO A 58 4.62 6.14 -15.29
CA PRO A 58 3.77 7.05 -16.06
C PRO A 58 2.74 6.34 -16.94
N PRO A 59 3.06 5.32 -17.78
CA PRO A 59 2.05 4.59 -18.54
C PRO A 59 1.04 3.84 -17.65
N THR A 60 1.42 3.42 -16.44
CA THR A 60 0.51 2.84 -15.44
C THR A 60 -0.48 3.89 -14.95
N GLN A 61 0.00 5.09 -14.63
CA GLN A 61 -0.83 6.23 -14.22
C GLN A 61 -1.81 6.63 -15.32
N THR A 62 -1.33 6.74 -16.57
CA THR A 62 -2.18 7.07 -17.73
C THR A 62 -3.33 6.07 -17.89
N LEU A 63 -3.05 4.76 -17.78
CA LEU A 63 -4.12 3.75 -17.85
C LEU A 63 -5.14 3.93 -16.72
N ALA A 64 -4.67 4.15 -15.50
CA ALA A 64 -5.56 4.38 -14.36
C ALA A 64 -6.43 5.63 -14.54
N GLU A 65 -5.87 6.73 -15.04
CA GLU A 65 -6.59 7.99 -15.30
C GLU A 65 -7.65 7.83 -16.38
N GLU A 66 -7.34 7.12 -17.47
CA GLU A 66 -8.30 6.83 -18.54
C GLU A 66 -9.49 6.01 -18.03
N VAL A 67 -9.22 4.97 -17.25
CA VAL A 67 -10.28 4.15 -16.65
C VAL A 67 -11.09 4.98 -15.65
N ALA A 68 -10.44 5.71 -14.75
CA ALA A 68 -11.14 6.59 -13.80
C ALA A 68 -12.06 7.59 -14.51
N ALA A 69 -11.59 8.22 -15.59
CA ALA A 69 -12.38 9.19 -16.36
C ALA A 69 -13.67 8.58 -16.96
N ARG A 70 -13.58 7.35 -17.50
CA ARG A 70 -14.75 6.65 -18.05
C ARG A 70 -15.83 6.35 -16.98
N HIS A 71 -15.41 6.17 -15.73
CA HIS A 71 -16.30 5.86 -14.61
C HIS A 71 -16.55 7.04 -13.66
N LYS A 72 -16.21 8.27 -14.04
CA LYS A 72 -16.30 9.48 -13.22
C LYS A 72 -15.58 9.33 -11.87
N GLY A 73 -14.56 8.50 -11.86
CA GLY A 73 -13.71 8.21 -10.71
C GLY A 73 -12.56 9.23 -10.58
N LYS A 74 -11.69 8.95 -9.64
CA LYS A 74 -10.44 9.70 -9.39
C LYS A 74 -9.26 8.75 -9.38
N THR A 75 -8.05 9.29 -9.47
CA THR A 75 -6.83 8.53 -9.23
C THR A 75 -6.01 9.16 -8.11
N THR A 76 -5.25 8.34 -7.40
CA THR A 76 -4.20 8.87 -6.55
C THR A 76 -3.00 9.30 -7.40
N PRO A 77 -2.17 10.22 -6.93
CA PRO A 77 -0.86 10.43 -7.52
C PRO A 77 -0.07 9.12 -7.59
N LEU A 78 0.75 8.99 -8.63
CA LEU A 78 1.67 7.86 -8.78
C LEU A 78 2.64 7.83 -7.59
N ASN A 79 2.70 6.70 -6.93
CA ASN A 79 3.58 6.48 -5.78
C ASN A 79 4.69 5.49 -6.15
N TYR A 80 5.93 5.87 -5.88
CA TYR A 80 7.10 5.04 -6.03
C TYR A 80 7.57 4.54 -4.66
N LYS A 81 7.85 3.26 -4.56
CA LYS A 81 8.42 2.69 -3.35
C LYS A 81 9.82 3.23 -3.13
N THR A 82 10.14 3.65 -1.91
CA THR A 82 11.51 4.10 -1.58
C THR A 82 12.51 2.95 -1.61
N ARG A 83 13.79 3.27 -1.77
CA ARG A 83 14.89 2.30 -1.74
C ARG A 83 14.85 1.47 -0.47
N GLU A 84 14.77 2.12 0.69
CA GLU A 84 14.76 1.48 2.01
C GLU A 84 13.56 0.54 2.19
N SER A 85 12.38 0.98 1.71
CA SER A 85 11.16 0.15 1.74
C SER A 85 11.25 -1.04 0.79
N THR A 86 11.94 -0.89 -0.34
CA THR A 86 12.18 -1.95 -1.32
C THR A 86 13.15 -2.98 -0.76
N GLU A 87 14.29 -2.56 -0.22
CA GLU A 87 15.29 -3.43 0.42
C GLU A 87 14.67 -4.24 1.55
N ARG A 88 13.98 -3.56 2.48
CA ARG A 88 13.28 -4.23 3.59
C ARG A 88 12.30 -5.29 3.09
N LYS A 89 11.53 -4.97 2.03
CA LYS A 89 10.56 -5.92 1.47
C LYS A 89 11.26 -7.11 0.83
N CYS A 90 12.34 -6.90 0.07
CA CYS A 90 13.12 -7.98 -0.52
C CYS A 90 13.65 -8.94 0.57
N ILE A 91 14.15 -8.40 1.68
CA ILE A 91 14.65 -9.20 2.80
C ILE A 91 13.51 -9.98 3.47
N THR A 92 12.39 -9.30 3.76
CA THR A 92 11.23 -9.92 4.44
C THR A 92 10.58 -11.01 3.60
N ASP A 93 10.41 -10.78 2.30
CA ASP A 93 9.73 -11.70 1.37
C ASP A 93 10.71 -12.70 0.73
N ASN A 94 12.01 -12.62 1.06
CA ASN A 94 13.10 -13.39 0.42
C ASN A 94 13.00 -13.34 -1.12
N SER A 95 12.85 -12.13 -1.67
CA SER A 95 12.60 -11.89 -3.09
C SER A 95 13.65 -10.96 -3.70
N ARG A 96 13.82 -11.03 -5.02
CA ARG A 96 14.67 -10.09 -5.77
C ARG A 96 13.91 -8.79 -6.06
N PRO A 97 14.61 -7.64 -6.28
CA PRO A 97 13.97 -6.37 -6.57
C PRO A 97 12.99 -6.40 -7.76
N PHE A 98 13.32 -7.12 -8.83
CA PHE A 98 12.47 -7.26 -10.02
C PHE A 98 11.21 -8.14 -9.82
N GLU A 99 11.16 -8.92 -8.75
CA GLU A 99 10.00 -9.74 -8.41
C GLU A 99 8.92 -8.95 -7.69
N LEU A 100 9.27 -7.78 -7.13
CA LEU A 100 8.31 -6.90 -6.48
C LEU A 100 7.34 -6.31 -7.51
N LYS A 101 6.07 -6.24 -7.13
CA LYS A 101 5.00 -5.87 -8.05
C LYS A 101 4.43 -4.49 -7.79
N ASP A 102 4.92 -3.79 -6.76
CA ASP A 102 4.41 -2.54 -6.23
C ASP A 102 5.48 -1.43 -6.13
N LEU A 103 6.54 -1.50 -6.97
CA LEU A 103 7.57 -0.46 -7.02
C LEU A 103 7.06 0.87 -7.57
N ALA A 104 6.09 0.82 -8.49
CA ALA A 104 5.30 1.97 -8.93
C ALA A 104 3.82 1.58 -8.80
N ARG A 105 3.03 2.41 -8.13
CA ARG A 105 1.63 2.12 -7.80
C ARG A 105 0.76 3.35 -7.88
N THR A 106 -0.45 3.17 -8.37
CA THR A 106 -1.55 4.15 -8.31
C THR A 106 -2.85 3.47 -7.91
N THR A 107 -3.86 4.25 -7.53
CA THR A 107 -5.17 3.71 -7.15
C THR A 107 -6.25 4.40 -7.98
N VAL A 108 -7.15 3.64 -8.57
CA VAL A 108 -8.41 4.11 -9.14
C VAL A 108 -9.45 4.10 -8.03
N LEU A 109 -10.08 5.25 -7.82
CA LEU A 109 -11.13 5.46 -6.82
C LEU A 109 -12.46 5.68 -7.52
N CYS A 110 -13.50 4.99 -7.09
CA CYS A 110 -14.83 5.10 -7.65
C CYS A 110 -15.91 4.91 -6.58
N GLU A 111 -17.17 5.13 -6.95
CA GLU A 111 -18.31 4.72 -6.13
C GLU A 111 -18.32 3.18 -6.00
N TYR A 112 -18.77 2.71 -4.84
CA TYR A 112 -18.81 1.27 -4.52
C TYR A 112 -19.51 0.44 -5.61
N ASP A 113 -20.68 0.89 -6.07
CA ASP A 113 -21.47 0.20 -7.11
C ASP A 113 -20.78 0.15 -8.50
N SER A 114 -19.72 0.92 -8.67
CA SER A 114 -18.95 0.96 -9.91
C SER A 114 -17.71 0.06 -9.91
N ILE A 115 -17.33 -0.49 -8.76
CA ILE A 115 -16.08 -1.24 -8.59
C ILE A 115 -15.94 -2.37 -9.62
N ARG A 116 -16.96 -3.21 -9.78
CA ARG A 116 -16.92 -4.34 -10.75
C ARG A 116 -16.70 -3.86 -12.17
N LYS A 117 -17.37 -2.79 -12.59
CA LYS A 117 -17.21 -2.21 -13.93
C LYS A 117 -15.80 -1.63 -14.13
N VAL A 118 -15.25 -1.01 -13.08
CA VAL A 118 -13.87 -0.49 -13.11
C VAL A 118 -12.85 -1.64 -13.22
N ILE A 119 -13.06 -2.73 -12.50
CA ILE A 119 -12.24 -3.94 -12.57
C ILE A 119 -12.22 -4.51 -13.99
N ASP A 120 -13.42 -4.67 -14.59
CA ASP A 120 -13.56 -5.18 -15.94
C ASP A 120 -12.86 -4.28 -16.96
N ASP A 121 -12.97 -2.96 -16.80
CA ASP A 121 -12.36 -1.98 -17.68
C ASP A 121 -10.83 -1.92 -17.54
N VAL A 122 -10.29 -1.99 -16.33
CA VAL A 122 -8.82 -2.12 -16.11
C VAL A 122 -8.32 -3.39 -16.79
N THR A 123 -9.03 -4.51 -16.62
CA THR A 123 -8.67 -5.80 -17.22
C THR A 123 -8.66 -5.71 -18.75
N ALA A 124 -9.73 -5.19 -19.34
CA ALA A 124 -9.87 -5.05 -20.79
C ALA A 124 -8.78 -4.12 -21.36
N THR A 125 -8.61 -2.93 -20.75
CA THR A 125 -7.63 -1.94 -21.23
C THR A 125 -6.19 -2.45 -21.10
N ALA A 126 -5.85 -3.13 -20.00
CA ALA A 126 -4.51 -3.70 -19.83
C ALA A 126 -4.26 -4.87 -20.79
N THR A 127 -5.28 -5.68 -21.08
CA THR A 127 -5.21 -6.79 -22.04
C THR A 127 -5.03 -6.26 -23.47
N GLU A 128 -5.80 -5.26 -23.89
CA GLU A 128 -5.68 -4.62 -25.19
C GLU A 128 -4.26 -4.07 -25.43
N ARG A 129 -3.65 -3.51 -24.37
CA ARG A 129 -2.27 -2.98 -24.42
C ARG A 129 -1.19 -4.08 -24.29
N GLY A 130 -1.56 -5.33 -24.09
CA GLY A 130 -0.62 -6.45 -23.91
C GLY A 130 0.19 -6.38 -22.62
N ILE A 131 -0.29 -5.66 -21.60
CA ILE A 131 0.40 -5.47 -20.32
C ILE A 131 -0.37 -6.07 -19.14
N PHE A 132 -1.48 -6.77 -19.36
CA PHE A 132 -2.17 -7.47 -18.26
C PHE A 132 -1.30 -8.60 -17.73
N GLY A 133 -0.99 -8.55 -16.44
CA GLY A 133 -0.21 -9.60 -15.77
C GLY A 133 -1.08 -10.45 -14.85
N ARG A 134 -1.70 -9.85 -13.86
CA ARG A 134 -2.51 -10.56 -12.87
C ARG A 134 -3.52 -9.63 -12.22
N TYR A 135 -4.73 -10.13 -12.00
CA TYR A 135 -5.72 -9.56 -11.08
C TYR A 135 -5.81 -10.40 -9.81
N ARG A 136 -6.04 -9.76 -8.68
CA ARG A 136 -6.29 -10.39 -7.40
C ARG A 136 -7.25 -9.56 -6.58
N HIS A 137 -8.38 -10.15 -6.20
CA HIS A 137 -9.17 -9.65 -5.09
C HIS A 137 -8.50 -10.07 -3.78
N GLN A 138 -8.21 -9.13 -2.92
CA GLN A 138 -7.53 -9.37 -1.64
C GLN A 138 -8.46 -9.02 -0.49
N THR A 139 -8.68 -9.98 0.37
CA THR A 139 -9.41 -9.83 1.62
C THR A 139 -8.49 -10.11 2.81
N SER A 140 -8.88 -9.66 3.99
CA SER A 140 -8.21 -10.00 5.24
C SER A 140 -9.23 -10.32 6.32
N ASP A 141 -8.79 -11.09 7.32
CA ASP A 141 -9.52 -11.41 8.55
C ASP A 141 -9.79 -10.19 9.45
N ARG A 142 -9.44 -9.00 8.98
CA ARG A 142 -9.59 -7.71 9.65
C ARG A 142 -10.62 -6.78 9.00
N GLY A 143 -11.41 -7.31 8.05
CA GLY A 143 -12.43 -6.54 7.33
C GLY A 143 -11.89 -5.67 6.17
N TYR A 144 -10.56 -5.65 5.94
CA TYR A 144 -10.00 -4.97 4.77
C TYR A 144 -10.22 -5.81 3.51
N TRP A 145 -10.56 -5.15 2.41
CA TRP A 145 -10.55 -5.71 1.07
C TRP A 145 -10.05 -4.70 0.03
N GLY A 146 -9.65 -5.18 -1.13
CA GLY A 146 -9.21 -4.35 -2.25
C GLY A 146 -8.81 -5.17 -3.46
N ASP A 147 -8.84 -4.54 -4.60
CA ASP A 147 -8.56 -5.13 -5.89
C ASP A 147 -7.22 -4.67 -6.41
N LEU A 148 -6.37 -5.61 -6.78
CA LEU A 148 -4.99 -5.39 -7.14
C LEU A 148 -4.73 -5.91 -8.55
N PHE A 149 -4.25 -5.05 -9.42
CA PHE A 149 -3.80 -5.38 -10.77
C PHE A 149 -2.30 -5.23 -10.85
N ASN A 150 -1.61 -6.31 -11.19
CA ASN A 150 -0.20 -6.22 -11.54
C ASN A 150 -0.11 -6.14 -13.07
N LEU A 151 0.37 -5.01 -13.57
CA LEU A 151 0.63 -4.79 -14.98
C LEU A 151 2.04 -5.27 -15.30
N LYS A 152 2.19 -6.10 -16.34
CA LYS A 152 3.46 -6.70 -16.73
C LYS A 152 4.08 -5.92 -17.87
N PHE A 153 5.14 -5.19 -17.57
CA PHE A 153 6.02 -4.60 -18.56
C PHE A 153 7.22 -5.53 -18.85
N GLN A 154 8.05 -5.18 -19.81
CA GLN A 154 9.16 -6.03 -20.26
C GLN A 154 10.08 -6.45 -19.10
N TYR A 155 10.38 -5.54 -18.18
CA TYR A 155 11.38 -5.75 -17.12
C TYR A 155 10.80 -5.70 -15.71
N LEU A 156 9.58 -5.23 -15.53
CA LEU A 156 9.03 -4.96 -14.21
C LEU A 156 7.50 -5.11 -14.18
N TYR A 157 6.98 -5.35 -13.00
CA TYR A 157 5.56 -5.18 -12.70
C TYR A 157 5.30 -3.84 -12.03
N THR A 158 4.15 -3.24 -12.35
CA THR A 158 3.58 -2.10 -11.62
C THR A 158 2.21 -2.48 -11.08
N GLU A 159 1.65 -1.68 -10.17
CA GLU A 159 0.38 -1.99 -9.54
C GLU A 159 -0.66 -0.90 -9.75
N ILE A 160 -1.87 -1.28 -10.18
CA ILE A 160 -3.08 -0.48 -10.02
C ILE A 160 -3.92 -1.11 -8.92
N GLN A 161 -4.36 -0.31 -7.96
CA GLN A 161 -5.39 -0.70 -7.01
C GLN A 161 -6.73 -0.12 -7.44
N VAL A 162 -7.83 -0.84 -7.19
CA VAL A 162 -9.19 -0.29 -7.32
C VAL A 162 -9.81 -0.29 -5.94
N LYS A 163 -10.36 0.84 -5.52
CA LYS A 163 -11.00 1.02 -4.22
C LYS A 163 -12.22 1.93 -4.31
N SER A 164 -13.16 1.72 -3.41
CA SER A 164 -14.18 2.74 -3.17
C SER A 164 -13.58 3.97 -2.49
N TYR A 165 -14.24 5.11 -2.63
CA TYR A 165 -13.86 6.34 -1.91
C TYR A 165 -13.83 6.13 -0.39
N ARG A 166 -14.79 5.37 0.15
CA ARG A 166 -14.91 5.10 1.58
C ARG A 166 -13.78 4.21 2.08
N ASN A 167 -13.42 3.16 1.34
CA ASN A 167 -12.29 2.31 1.69
C ASN A 167 -10.93 3.02 1.54
N TYR A 168 -10.84 3.98 0.63
CA TYR A 168 -9.65 4.84 0.56
C TYR A 168 -9.54 5.76 1.76
N TYR A 169 -10.65 6.38 2.20
CA TYR A 169 -10.73 7.16 3.43
C TYR A 169 -10.32 6.32 4.66
N ALA A 170 -10.85 5.10 4.77
CA ALA A 170 -10.52 4.18 5.87
C ALA A 170 -9.02 3.85 5.97
N ALA A 171 -8.35 3.75 4.83
CA ALA A 171 -6.95 3.33 4.76
C ALA A 171 -5.93 4.46 4.92
N ASN A 172 -6.31 5.72 4.72
CA ASN A 172 -5.37 6.84 4.65
C ASN A 172 -5.74 7.96 5.61
N PRO A 173 -4.76 8.54 6.34
CA PRO A 173 -5.02 9.68 7.23
C PRO A 173 -5.49 10.91 6.45
N GLU A 174 -6.03 11.89 7.17
CA GLU A 174 -6.68 13.08 6.58
C GLU A 174 -5.79 13.84 5.59
N ASP A 175 -4.54 14.06 5.96
CA ASP A 175 -3.56 14.77 5.13
C ASP A 175 -3.25 14.08 3.79
N ILE A 176 -3.48 12.77 3.71
CA ILE A 176 -3.34 11.96 2.49
C ILE A 176 -4.67 11.87 1.73
N CYS A 177 -5.77 11.57 2.42
CA CYS A 177 -7.02 11.27 1.72
C CYS A 177 -7.80 12.52 1.31
N ARG A 178 -7.79 13.59 2.10
CA ARG A 178 -8.54 14.82 1.81
C ARG A 178 -8.12 15.49 0.50
N PRO A 179 -6.82 15.68 0.17
CA PRO A 179 -6.42 16.24 -1.12
C PRO A 179 -6.90 15.45 -2.35
N VAL A 180 -7.00 14.12 -2.22
CA VAL A 180 -7.45 13.23 -3.31
C VAL A 180 -8.97 13.23 -3.44
N LEU A 181 -9.69 13.08 -2.32
CA LEU A 181 -11.15 13.06 -2.30
C LEU A 181 -11.73 14.45 -2.60
N GLY A 182 -11.08 15.50 -2.13
CA GLY A 182 -11.58 16.87 -2.08
C GLY A 182 -12.48 17.09 -0.87
N ASP A 183 -12.57 18.34 -0.40
CA ASP A 183 -13.26 18.68 0.86
C ASP A 183 -14.71 18.21 0.91
N SER A 184 -15.46 18.36 -0.19
CA SER A 184 -16.88 17.97 -0.24
C SER A 184 -17.08 16.49 0.04
N LEU A 185 -16.41 15.61 -0.71
CA LEU A 185 -16.56 14.17 -0.58
C LEU A 185 -15.95 13.67 0.75
N TYR A 186 -14.81 14.22 1.15
CA TYR A 186 -14.20 13.92 2.45
C TYR A 186 -15.18 14.18 3.59
N ASN A 187 -15.81 15.37 3.63
CA ASN A 187 -16.72 15.76 4.71
C ASN A 187 -17.99 14.90 4.71
N VAL A 188 -18.50 14.50 3.55
CA VAL A 188 -19.62 13.56 3.44
C VAL A 188 -19.25 12.22 4.08
N ILE A 189 -18.13 11.63 3.68
CA ILE A 189 -17.70 10.33 4.22
C ILE A 189 -17.43 10.41 5.71
N HIS A 190 -16.75 11.47 6.18
CA HIS A 190 -16.46 11.68 7.59
C HIS A 190 -17.74 11.78 8.43
N THR A 191 -18.74 12.55 7.96
CA THR A 191 -20.02 12.73 8.67
C THR A 191 -20.82 11.44 8.70
N GLU A 192 -20.89 10.72 7.60
CA GLU A 192 -21.69 9.48 7.49
C GLU A 192 -21.05 8.30 8.24
N SER A 193 -19.73 8.16 8.18
CA SER A 193 -19.02 7.09 8.91
C SER A 193 -18.93 7.35 10.40
N GLY A 194 -18.86 8.62 10.82
CA GLY A 194 -18.71 9.02 12.21
C GLY A 194 -17.36 8.63 12.85
N VAL A 195 -16.38 8.22 12.04
CA VAL A 195 -15.06 7.76 12.51
C VAL A 195 -13.92 8.51 11.79
N GLU A 196 -12.78 8.60 12.45
CA GLU A 196 -11.59 9.25 11.90
C GLU A 196 -10.98 8.44 10.75
N PRO A 197 -10.36 9.10 9.74
CA PRO A 197 -9.71 8.43 8.62
C PRO A 197 -8.39 7.74 9.02
N GLY A 198 -7.99 6.74 8.24
CA GLY A 198 -6.66 6.12 8.33
C GLY A 198 -6.44 5.14 9.47
N LEU A 199 -7.44 4.87 10.31
CA LEU A 199 -7.27 3.96 11.45
C LEU A 199 -7.03 2.51 11.02
N SER A 200 -7.47 2.11 9.83
CA SER A 200 -7.19 0.78 9.26
C SER A 200 -5.68 0.52 9.17
N HIS A 201 -4.91 1.47 8.64
CA HIS A 201 -3.46 1.34 8.54
C HIS A 201 -2.78 1.37 9.91
N PHE A 202 -3.24 2.24 10.81
CA PHE A 202 -2.73 2.30 12.17
C PHE A 202 -2.90 0.97 12.93
N TYR A 203 -4.08 0.37 12.88
CA TYR A 203 -4.32 -0.94 13.49
C TYR A 203 -3.48 -2.05 12.86
N TYR A 204 -3.34 -2.02 11.53
CA TYR A 204 -2.50 -2.97 10.80
C TYR A 204 -1.04 -2.94 11.25
N GLU A 205 -0.44 -1.75 11.43
CA GLU A 205 0.94 -1.62 11.89
C GLU A 205 1.14 -2.21 13.30
N ILE A 206 0.17 -2.05 14.19
CA ILE A 206 0.22 -2.65 15.53
C ILE A 206 0.10 -4.18 15.42
N ILE A 207 -0.85 -4.69 14.63
CA ILE A 207 -1.09 -6.13 14.49
C ILE A 207 0.13 -6.86 13.94
N ARG A 208 0.86 -6.27 12.99
CA ARG A 208 2.01 -6.90 12.34
C ARG A 208 3.34 -6.75 13.08
N ALA A 209 3.42 -5.89 14.08
CA ALA A 209 4.67 -5.65 14.79
C ALA A 209 5.09 -6.89 15.60
N ASP A 210 6.33 -7.31 15.45
CA ASP A 210 6.87 -8.52 16.12
C ASP A 210 6.85 -8.41 17.65
N THR A 211 6.89 -7.18 18.18
CA THR A 211 6.85 -6.89 19.61
C THR A 211 5.44 -6.93 20.20
N THR A 212 4.40 -7.08 19.37
CA THR A 212 3.00 -7.06 19.82
C THR A 212 2.60 -8.41 20.42
N SER A 213 2.09 -8.41 21.66
CA SER A 213 1.54 -9.59 22.29
C SER A 213 0.32 -10.14 21.55
N GLU A 214 0.06 -11.45 21.65
CA GLU A 214 -1.11 -12.08 21.00
C GLU A 214 -2.43 -11.45 21.48
N ALA A 215 -2.57 -11.19 22.79
CA ALA A 215 -3.76 -10.55 23.33
C ALA A 215 -3.99 -9.13 22.75
N THR A 216 -2.92 -8.36 22.60
CA THR A 216 -2.97 -7.04 21.97
C THR A 216 -3.32 -7.14 20.50
N ARG A 217 -2.75 -8.12 19.79
CA ARG A 217 -3.00 -8.40 18.38
C ARG A 217 -4.47 -8.72 18.12
N GLU A 218 -5.06 -9.61 18.92
CA GLU A 218 -6.48 -9.97 18.83
C GLU A 218 -7.40 -8.78 19.18
N TYR A 219 -7.02 -7.97 20.16
CA TYR A 219 -7.76 -6.75 20.49
C TYR A 219 -7.82 -5.78 19.29
N TYR A 220 -6.67 -5.49 18.65
CA TYR A 220 -6.62 -4.59 17.50
C TYR A 220 -7.24 -5.17 16.23
N LYS A 221 -7.26 -6.51 16.06
CA LYS A 221 -8.04 -7.15 14.99
C LYS A 221 -9.52 -6.86 15.13
N LYS A 222 -10.09 -6.99 16.33
CA LYS A 222 -11.51 -6.67 16.60
C LYS A 222 -11.82 -5.21 16.31
N LEU A 223 -10.96 -4.29 16.77
CA LEU A 223 -11.13 -2.87 16.47
C LEU A 223 -11.06 -2.59 14.96
N CYS A 224 -10.19 -3.27 14.22
CA CYS A 224 -10.08 -3.13 12.79
C CYS A 224 -11.36 -3.60 12.06
N ILE A 225 -11.92 -4.74 12.47
CA ILE A 225 -13.20 -5.26 11.94
C ILE A 225 -14.34 -4.27 12.23
N GLU A 226 -14.47 -3.80 13.48
CA GLU A 226 -15.47 -2.81 13.87
C GLU A 226 -15.31 -1.52 13.04
N TYR A 227 -14.10 -1.03 12.88
CA TYR A 227 -13.80 0.15 12.08
C TYR A 227 -14.22 -0.04 10.61
N HIS A 228 -13.89 -1.18 10.00
CA HIS A 228 -14.28 -1.45 8.62
C HIS A 228 -15.78 -1.61 8.43
N SER A 229 -16.55 -1.97 9.47
CA SER A 229 -18.01 -2.06 9.39
C SER A 229 -18.72 -0.72 9.16
N HIS A 230 -18.02 0.42 9.33
CA HIS A 230 -18.51 1.76 9.01
C HIS A 230 -18.42 2.11 7.51
N PHE A 231 -17.81 1.27 6.70
CA PHE A 231 -17.54 1.52 5.28
C PHE A 231 -18.17 0.45 4.39
N ASP A 232 -17.81 0.50 3.11
CA ASP A 232 -18.37 -0.41 2.13
C ASP A 232 -17.99 -1.87 2.44
N PRO A 233 -18.97 -2.80 2.44
CA PRO A 233 -18.69 -4.21 2.67
C PRO A 233 -17.88 -4.82 1.53
N ASP A 234 -17.33 -6.01 1.75
CA ASP A 234 -16.79 -6.81 0.65
C ASP A 234 -17.93 -7.19 -0.31
N TYR A 235 -17.67 -7.13 -1.61
CA TYR A 235 -18.64 -7.40 -2.66
C TYR A 235 -18.54 -8.81 -3.25
N VAL A 236 -17.61 -9.61 -2.75
CA VAL A 236 -17.45 -11.01 -3.15
C VAL A 236 -18.37 -11.87 -2.28
N ASP A 237 -19.32 -12.52 -2.93
CA ASP A 237 -20.24 -13.49 -2.32
C ASP A 237 -19.53 -14.84 -2.05
#